data_353a0260f55d8609955689c7b52d6b16
#
_entry.id   353a0260f55d8609955689c7b52d6b16
#
_cell.length_a   1.000
_cell.length_b   1.000
_cell.length_c   1.000
_cell.angle_alpha   90.00
_cell.angle_beta   90.00
_cell.angle_gamma   90.00
#
_symmetry.space_group_name_H-M   'P 1'
#
loop_
_entity.id
_entity.type
_entity.pdbx_description
1 polymer ?
#
loop_
_entity_poly.entity_id
_entity_poly.type
_entity_poly.pdbx_seq_one_letter_code
_entity_poly.pdbx_strand_id
1 'polypeptide(L)'
;MEQVDAGYTELRSYQREMKHRLYEKWWGGSRSVMVQMPTGTGKTFLMAAVVRENAADGVLVVTHRIELVEQISETLSRFGVRHGVIAGGRKALLAENVRVASIQTLSRCINSLSFCPSVVVVDEAHHALAKTYRILWEKWPESLFLGLTATPCRLSGEPFTDLFEVLLQAWSMERFIDEGWLADFEYISADPNSKAVRRVGLLSKRGADGDYQLKEMATVMDCPESSRRCQEAGRRPEEGPGGTE
;
A
#
# COMPACT_ATOMS: atom_id res chain seq x y z
N MET A 1 27.09 16.74 8.19
CA MET A 1 26.53 16.36 6.88
C MET A 1 26.76 14.86 6.75
N GLU A 2 25.79 14.06 7.24
CA GLU A 2 25.85 12.60 7.13
C GLU A 2 25.69 12.21 5.67
N GLN A 3 26.63 11.39 5.20
CA GLN A 3 26.52 10.73 3.91
C GLN A 3 25.27 9.85 3.93
N VAL A 4 24.21 10.29 3.26
CA VAL A 4 23.06 9.45 2.95
C VAL A 4 23.59 8.33 2.06
N ASP A 5 23.52 7.12 2.56
CA ASP A 5 24.01 5.90 1.91
C ASP A 5 23.38 5.78 0.53
N ALA A 6 24.14 6.04 -0.52
CA ALA A 6 23.68 6.12 -1.91
C ALA A 6 23.07 4.78 -2.41
N GLY A 7 23.32 3.67 -1.71
CA GLY A 7 22.76 2.35 -2.04
C GLY A 7 21.28 2.18 -1.72
N TYR A 8 20.70 3.01 -0.85
CA TYR A 8 19.29 2.86 -0.42
C TYR A 8 18.26 3.52 -1.34
N THR A 9 18.68 4.30 -2.33
CA THR A 9 17.78 5.05 -3.23
C THR A 9 17.73 4.50 -4.66
N GLU A 10 18.47 3.45 -4.95
CA GLU A 10 18.44 2.82 -6.27
C GLU A 10 17.34 1.77 -6.38
N LEU A 11 16.58 1.87 -7.47
CA LEU A 11 15.57 0.86 -7.81
C LEU A 11 16.23 -0.46 -8.21
N ARG A 12 15.69 -1.56 -7.73
CA ARG A 12 16.02 -2.91 -8.17
C ARG A 12 15.62 -3.10 -9.66
N SER A 13 16.20 -4.08 -10.34
CA SER A 13 15.96 -4.33 -11.78
C SER A 13 14.47 -4.41 -12.13
N TYR A 14 13.71 -5.20 -11.40
CA TYR A 14 12.28 -5.37 -11.62
C TYR A 14 11.46 -4.10 -11.31
N GLN A 15 11.92 -3.25 -10.38
CA GLN A 15 11.27 -1.96 -10.10
C GLN A 15 11.56 -0.96 -11.23
N ARG A 16 12.77 -0.96 -11.78
CA ARG A 16 13.13 -0.15 -12.96
C ARG A 16 12.30 -0.56 -14.18
N GLU A 17 12.18 -1.87 -14.41
CA GLU A 17 11.32 -2.41 -15.48
C GLU A 17 9.87 -1.96 -15.30
N MET A 18 9.32 -2.10 -14.08
CA MET A 18 7.95 -1.70 -13.80
C MET A 18 7.74 -0.19 -13.99
N LYS A 19 8.70 0.63 -13.54
CA LYS A 19 8.68 2.09 -13.77
C LYS A 19 8.70 2.40 -15.27
N HIS A 20 9.55 1.74 -16.05
CA HIS A 20 9.60 1.94 -17.50
C HIS A 20 8.26 1.61 -18.17
N ARG A 21 7.67 0.46 -17.86
CA ARG A 21 6.34 0.06 -18.36
C ARG A 21 5.23 1.04 -17.97
N LEU A 22 5.29 1.62 -16.77
CA LEU A 22 4.36 2.66 -16.33
C LEU A 22 4.44 3.89 -17.24
N TYR A 23 5.66 4.41 -17.46
CA TYR A 23 5.86 5.59 -18.32
C TYR A 23 5.49 5.32 -19.78
N GLU A 24 5.76 4.12 -20.30
CA GLU A 24 5.30 3.72 -21.64
C GLU A 24 3.77 3.81 -21.77
N LYS A 25 3.02 3.40 -20.72
CA LYS A 25 1.55 3.51 -20.73
C LYS A 25 1.10 4.97 -20.72
N TRP A 26 1.71 5.80 -19.88
CA TRP A 26 1.41 7.23 -19.84
C TRP A 26 1.73 7.93 -21.17
N TRP A 27 2.89 7.67 -21.77
CA TRP A 27 3.25 8.21 -23.10
C TRP A 27 2.36 7.67 -24.22
N GLY A 28 1.87 6.46 -24.09
CA GLY A 28 0.90 5.84 -24.99
C GLY A 28 -0.52 6.37 -24.85
N GLY A 29 -0.75 7.36 -23.95
CA GLY A 29 -2.04 8.05 -23.79
C GLY A 29 -2.92 7.52 -22.65
N SER A 30 -2.56 6.44 -21.97
CA SER A 30 -3.30 5.98 -20.78
C SER A 30 -3.00 6.92 -19.61
N ARG A 31 -4.02 7.50 -19.00
CA ARG A 31 -3.84 8.44 -17.88
C ARG A 31 -3.87 7.77 -16.52
N SER A 32 -4.54 6.65 -16.38
CA SER A 32 -4.80 6.02 -15.11
C SER A 32 -4.32 4.56 -15.12
N VAL A 33 -3.20 4.31 -14.45
CA VAL A 33 -2.51 3.02 -14.46
C VAL A 33 -2.43 2.45 -13.05
N MET A 34 -2.92 1.23 -12.87
CA MET A 34 -2.72 0.47 -11.64
C MET A 34 -1.51 -0.45 -11.79
N VAL A 35 -0.64 -0.45 -10.79
CA VAL A 35 0.53 -1.33 -10.70
C VAL A 35 0.32 -2.31 -9.55
N GLN A 36 0.28 -3.59 -9.89
CA GLN A 36 0.25 -4.68 -8.92
C GLN A 36 1.66 -5.20 -8.67
N MET A 37 2.08 -5.15 -7.41
CA MET A 37 3.33 -5.74 -6.93
C MET A 37 3.10 -6.46 -5.61
N PRO A 38 3.60 -7.67 -5.38
CA PRO A 38 3.46 -8.38 -4.11
C PRO A 38 3.95 -7.56 -2.91
N THR A 39 3.45 -7.87 -1.72
CA THR A 39 3.98 -7.29 -0.49
C THR A 39 5.46 -7.65 -0.32
N GLY A 40 6.27 -6.74 0.22
CA GLY A 40 7.71 -6.96 0.37
C GLY A 40 8.57 -6.64 -0.85
N THR A 41 7.98 -6.43 -2.05
CA THR A 41 8.74 -6.11 -3.28
C THR A 41 9.11 -4.64 -3.43
N GLY A 42 8.80 -3.80 -2.43
CA GLY A 42 9.22 -2.40 -2.40
C GLY A 42 8.38 -1.46 -3.26
N LYS A 43 7.05 -1.60 -3.26
CA LYS A 43 6.11 -0.64 -3.88
C LYS A 43 6.40 0.81 -3.51
N THR A 44 6.71 1.05 -2.23
CA THR A 44 7.00 2.40 -1.71
C THR A 44 8.27 3.00 -2.32
N PHE A 45 9.27 2.17 -2.68
CA PHE A 45 10.47 2.63 -3.38
C PHE A 45 10.17 3.02 -4.82
N LEU A 46 9.36 2.22 -5.53
CA LEU A 46 8.88 2.57 -6.87
C LEU A 46 8.11 3.90 -6.83
N MET A 47 7.19 4.04 -5.87
CA MET A 47 6.45 5.27 -5.64
C MET A 47 7.38 6.46 -5.44
N ALA A 48 8.34 6.35 -4.51
CA ALA A 48 9.25 7.44 -4.19
C ALA A 48 10.11 7.87 -5.39
N ALA A 49 10.52 6.93 -6.23
CA ALA A 49 11.23 7.22 -7.46
C ALA A 49 10.37 8.01 -8.46
N VAL A 50 9.11 7.58 -8.67
CA VAL A 50 8.15 8.29 -9.54
C VAL A 50 7.85 9.68 -9.00
N VAL A 51 7.64 9.80 -7.69
CA VAL A 51 7.40 11.10 -7.02
C VAL A 51 8.59 12.04 -7.20
N ARG A 52 9.81 11.56 -7.00
CA ARG A 52 11.03 12.35 -7.14
C ARG A 52 11.21 12.88 -8.56
N GLU A 53 10.94 12.05 -9.57
CA GLU A 53 11.07 12.43 -10.98
C GLU A 53 10.06 13.50 -11.43
N ASN A 54 8.87 13.51 -10.81
CA ASN A 54 7.79 14.43 -11.16
C ASN A 54 7.61 15.57 -10.13
N ALA A 55 8.52 15.69 -9.16
CA ALA A 55 8.38 16.63 -8.05
C ALA A 55 8.28 18.10 -8.48
N ALA A 56 8.91 18.49 -9.59
CA ALA A 56 8.86 19.85 -10.11
C ALA A 56 7.47 20.26 -10.61
N ASP A 57 6.73 19.30 -11.21
CA ASP A 57 5.43 19.50 -11.83
C ASP A 57 4.25 19.29 -10.90
N GLY A 58 4.54 18.98 -9.63
CA GLY A 58 3.56 18.75 -8.60
C GLY A 58 3.09 17.29 -8.51
N VAL A 59 3.19 16.70 -7.31
CA VAL A 59 2.73 15.33 -7.04
C VAL A 59 1.89 15.27 -5.78
N LEU A 60 0.78 14.56 -5.85
CA LEU A 60 -0.06 14.24 -4.72
C LEU A 60 -0.02 12.75 -4.45
N VAL A 61 0.42 12.35 -3.26
CA VAL A 61 0.35 10.96 -2.79
C VAL A 61 -0.80 10.82 -1.82
N VAL A 62 -1.72 9.88 -2.07
CA VAL A 62 -2.92 9.69 -1.27
C VAL A 62 -2.97 8.26 -0.72
N THR A 63 -3.25 8.15 0.56
CA THR A 63 -3.46 6.87 1.24
C THR A 63 -4.67 6.92 2.16
N HIS A 64 -5.18 5.76 2.58
CA HIS A 64 -6.39 5.67 3.40
C HIS A 64 -6.11 5.76 4.90
N ARG A 65 -4.90 5.46 5.39
CA ARG A 65 -4.53 5.46 6.81
C ARG A 65 -3.48 6.51 7.14
N ILE A 66 -3.62 7.11 8.32
CA ILE A 66 -2.68 8.14 8.78
C ILE A 66 -1.28 7.58 9.05
N GLU A 67 -1.19 6.33 9.50
CA GLU A 67 0.08 5.65 9.75
C GLU A 67 0.87 5.48 8.45
N LEU A 68 0.18 5.22 7.33
CA LEU A 68 0.80 5.13 6.02
C LEU A 68 1.30 6.50 5.52
N VAL A 69 0.63 7.60 5.88
CA VAL A 69 1.11 8.95 5.58
C VAL A 69 2.50 9.17 6.20
N GLU A 70 2.71 8.73 7.44
CA GLU A 70 4.00 8.87 8.13
C GLU A 70 5.09 8.01 7.46
N GLN A 71 4.81 6.74 7.15
CA GLN A 71 5.74 5.84 6.46
C GLN A 71 6.14 6.35 5.07
N ILE A 72 5.17 6.85 4.30
CA ILE A 72 5.41 7.46 2.99
C ILE A 72 6.28 8.72 3.14
N SER A 73 5.95 9.57 4.11
CA SER A 73 6.68 10.81 4.40
C SER A 73 8.15 10.52 4.77
N GLU A 74 8.41 9.53 5.62
CA GLU A 74 9.76 9.09 5.94
C GLU A 74 10.52 8.59 4.70
N THR A 75 9.85 7.78 3.87
CA THR A 75 10.47 7.26 2.65
C THR A 75 10.81 8.40 1.68
N LEU A 76 9.90 9.33 1.44
CA LEU A 76 10.16 10.48 0.58
C LEU A 76 11.32 11.34 1.11
N SER A 77 11.40 11.53 2.43
CA SER A 77 12.53 12.23 3.06
C SER A 77 13.86 11.52 2.82
N ARG A 78 13.91 10.19 2.90
CA ARG A 78 15.10 9.38 2.56
C ARG A 78 15.51 9.51 1.10
N PHE A 79 14.53 9.70 0.21
CA PHE A 79 14.74 9.97 -1.22
C PHE A 79 15.11 11.44 -1.51
N GLY A 80 15.24 12.28 -0.48
CA GLY A 80 15.57 13.69 -0.61
C GLY A 80 14.43 14.54 -1.18
N VAL A 81 13.17 14.05 -1.14
CA VAL A 81 12.01 14.76 -1.64
C VAL A 81 11.39 15.60 -0.53
N ARG A 82 11.42 16.93 -0.71
CA ARG A 82 10.69 17.85 0.16
C ARG A 82 9.20 17.76 -0.13
N HIS A 83 8.37 17.69 0.90
CA HIS A 83 6.94 17.49 0.74
C HIS A 83 6.15 18.09 1.89
N GLY A 84 4.90 18.44 1.61
CA GLY A 84 3.90 18.83 2.60
C GLY A 84 3.02 17.65 3.02
N VAL A 85 2.31 17.79 4.14
CA VAL A 85 1.41 16.75 4.67
C VAL A 85 0.01 17.32 4.87
N ILE A 86 -1.01 16.58 4.41
CA ILE A 86 -2.44 16.86 4.58
C ILE A 86 -3.07 15.68 5.33
N ALA A 87 -2.96 15.65 6.64
CA ALA A 87 -3.49 14.57 7.47
C ALA A 87 -3.91 15.10 8.85
N GLY A 88 -4.91 14.49 9.45
CA GLY A 88 -5.49 14.70 10.78
C GLY A 88 -4.92 15.82 11.67
N GLY A 89 -5.33 17.06 11.45
CA GLY A 89 -4.91 18.23 12.26
C GLY A 89 -3.54 18.81 11.92
N ARG A 90 -2.73 18.17 11.08
CA ARG A 90 -1.46 18.71 10.59
C ARG A 90 -1.71 19.50 9.30
N LYS A 91 -1.63 20.82 9.37
CA LYS A 91 -1.50 21.71 8.22
C LYS A 91 -0.03 22.08 8.08
N ALA A 92 0.75 21.23 7.43
CA ALA A 92 2.17 21.44 7.28
C ALA A 92 2.54 21.68 5.82
N LEU A 93 3.28 22.78 5.58
CA LEU A 93 4.04 23.06 4.36
C LEU A 93 3.24 22.91 3.03
N LEU A 94 2.09 23.58 2.93
CA LEU A 94 1.29 23.60 1.70
C LEU A 94 1.95 24.33 0.52
N ALA A 95 3.13 24.89 0.70
CA ALA A 95 3.91 25.54 -0.36
C ALA A 95 4.71 24.54 -1.21
N GLU A 96 4.91 23.31 -0.73
CA GLU A 96 5.70 22.31 -1.45
C GLU A 96 4.90 21.71 -2.64
N ASN A 97 5.60 21.43 -3.72
CA ASN A 97 5.02 20.83 -4.93
C ASN A 97 4.66 19.36 -4.74
N VAL A 98 5.25 18.67 -3.77
CA VAL A 98 4.89 17.30 -3.41
C VAL A 98 4.07 17.33 -2.13
N ARG A 99 2.97 16.59 -2.10
CA ARG A 99 2.10 16.49 -0.91
C ARG A 99 1.70 15.06 -0.65
N VAL A 100 1.72 14.67 0.61
CA VAL A 100 1.21 13.38 1.09
C VAL A 100 -0.06 13.62 1.88
N ALA A 101 -1.13 12.91 1.56
CA ALA A 101 -2.44 13.15 2.14
C ALA A 101 -3.14 11.87 2.59
N SER A 102 -3.89 11.95 3.70
CA SER A 102 -4.93 10.96 3.95
C SER A 102 -6.19 11.34 3.19
N ILE A 103 -6.85 10.38 2.53
CA ILE A 103 -8.05 10.63 1.73
C ILE A 103 -9.17 11.26 2.57
N GLN A 104 -9.30 10.87 3.85
CA GLN A 104 -10.34 11.40 4.75
C GLN A 104 -10.15 12.89 5.05
N THR A 105 -8.90 13.35 5.19
CA THR A 105 -8.62 14.78 5.40
C THR A 105 -8.71 15.53 4.09
N LEU A 106 -8.15 14.97 3.03
CA LEU A 106 -8.14 15.57 1.70
C LEU A 106 -9.55 15.82 1.17
N SER A 107 -10.47 14.86 1.29
CA SER A 107 -11.85 14.97 0.80
C SER A 107 -12.60 16.16 1.42
N ARG A 108 -12.26 16.55 2.64
CA ARG A 108 -12.89 17.68 3.34
C ARG A 108 -12.39 19.05 2.86
N CYS A 109 -11.19 19.11 2.30
CA CYS A 109 -10.55 20.37 1.90
C CYS A 109 -10.18 20.45 0.42
N ILE A 110 -10.45 19.42 -0.36
CA ILE A 110 -10.02 19.32 -1.77
C ILE A 110 -10.49 20.52 -2.62
N ASN A 111 -11.69 21.03 -2.36
CA ASN A 111 -12.25 22.15 -3.11
C ASN A 111 -11.55 23.48 -2.79
N SER A 112 -10.95 23.62 -1.62
CA SER A 112 -10.20 24.82 -1.21
C SER A 112 -8.73 24.78 -1.63
N LEU A 113 -8.25 23.67 -2.22
CA LEU A 113 -6.88 23.55 -2.68
C LEU A 113 -6.72 24.18 -4.07
N SER A 114 -5.85 25.17 -4.17
CA SER A 114 -5.40 25.75 -5.46
C SER A 114 -4.29 24.90 -6.13
N PHE A 115 -3.90 23.80 -5.50
CA PHE A 115 -2.87 22.88 -5.99
C PHE A 115 -3.40 22.04 -7.14
N CYS A 116 -2.59 21.93 -8.21
CA CYS A 116 -2.90 21.10 -9.38
C CYS A 116 -1.71 20.16 -9.63
N PRO A 117 -1.78 18.91 -9.16
CA PRO A 117 -0.70 17.95 -9.37
C PRO A 117 -0.68 17.45 -10.82
N SER A 118 0.51 17.26 -11.39
CA SER A 118 0.69 16.55 -12.66
C SER A 118 0.50 15.03 -12.49
N VAL A 119 0.87 14.52 -11.31
CA VAL A 119 0.75 13.10 -10.96
C VAL A 119 0.02 12.93 -9.62
N VAL A 120 -0.95 12.04 -9.59
CA VAL A 120 -1.63 11.57 -8.38
C VAL A 120 -1.30 10.11 -8.14
N VAL A 121 -0.67 9.81 -7.01
CA VAL A 121 -0.36 8.45 -6.60
C VAL A 121 -1.34 8.00 -5.53
N VAL A 122 -1.95 6.85 -5.72
CA VAL A 122 -2.88 6.23 -4.77
C VAL A 122 -2.23 4.96 -4.22
N ASP A 123 -1.84 4.98 -2.97
CA ASP A 123 -1.34 3.80 -2.28
C ASP A 123 -2.49 2.93 -1.79
N GLU A 124 -2.29 1.61 -1.79
CA GLU A 124 -3.33 0.60 -1.58
C GLU A 124 -4.57 0.84 -2.46
N ALA A 125 -4.33 0.96 -3.76
CA ALA A 125 -5.33 1.41 -4.75
C ALA A 125 -6.56 0.50 -4.88
N HIS A 126 -6.54 -0.73 -4.32
CA HIS A 126 -7.72 -1.57 -4.21
C HIS A 126 -8.82 -0.94 -3.33
N HIS A 127 -8.48 0.01 -2.46
CA HIS A 127 -9.44 0.82 -1.72
C HIS A 127 -10.01 2.00 -2.55
N ALA A 128 -9.39 2.36 -3.68
CA ALA A 128 -9.76 3.52 -4.48
C ALA A 128 -11.17 3.44 -5.10
N LEU A 129 -11.74 2.24 -5.23
CA LEU A 129 -13.10 2.03 -5.72
C LEU A 129 -14.18 2.63 -4.81
N ALA A 130 -13.84 3.04 -3.57
CA ALA A 130 -14.77 3.79 -2.72
C ALA A 130 -15.08 5.17 -3.32
N LYS A 131 -16.35 5.60 -3.19
CA LYS A 131 -16.83 6.90 -3.70
C LYS A 131 -15.94 8.10 -3.29
N THR A 132 -15.30 8.00 -2.12
CA THR A 132 -14.41 9.02 -1.59
C THR A 132 -13.18 9.28 -2.47
N TYR A 133 -12.71 8.30 -3.22
CA TYR A 133 -11.55 8.45 -4.11
C TYR A 133 -11.91 9.02 -5.48
N ARG A 134 -13.14 8.85 -5.97
CA ARG A 134 -13.60 9.37 -7.27
C ARG A 134 -13.41 10.88 -7.39
N ILE A 135 -13.50 11.61 -6.25
CA ILE A 135 -13.27 13.06 -6.20
C ILE A 135 -11.89 13.49 -6.71
N LEU A 136 -10.88 12.59 -6.68
CA LEU A 136 -9.54 12.88 -7.19
C LEU A 136 -9.55 13.01 -8.72
N TRP A 137 -10.20 12.07 -9.42
CA TRP A 137 -10.36 12.08 -10.88
C TRP A 137 -11.27 13.22 -11.34
N GLU A 138 -12.30 13.54 -10.57
CA GLU A 138 -13.19 14.67 -10.83
C GLU A 138 -12.47 16.03 -10.67
N LYS A 139 -11.62 16.15 -9.63
CA LYS A 139 -10.90 17.38 -9.34
C LYS A 139 -9.73 17.63 -10.29
N TRP A 140 -9.01 16.57 -10.67
CA TRP A 140 -7.80 16.66 -11.50
C TRP A 140 -7.87 15.72 -12.71
N PRO A 141 -8.80 15.95 -13.65
CA PRO A 141 -9.03 15.04 -14.78
C PRO A 141 -7.83 14.99 -15.76
N GLU A 142 -6.97 16.00 -15.74
CA GLU A 142 -5.79 16.07 -16.59
C GLU A 142 -4.54 15.44 -15.98
N SER A 143 -4.58 15.09 -14.69
CA SER A 143 -3.45 14.46 -13.99
C SER A 143 -3.23 13.03 -14.47
N LEU A 144 -1.99 12.55 -14.38
CA LEU A 144 -1.66 11.14 -14.50
C LEU A 144 -1.90 10.44 -13.14
N PHE A 145 -2.51 9.27 -13.18
CA PHE A 145 -2.81 8.48 -11.98
C PHE A 145 -1.97 7.22 -11.92
N LEU A 146 -1.33 6.99 -10.79
CA LEU A 146 -0.64 5.76 -10.43
C LEU A 146 -1.33 5.12 -9.22
N GLY A 147 -1.98 3.99 -9.42
CA GLY A 147 -2.46 3.15 -8.31
C GLY A 147 -1.43 2.09 -7.96
N LEU A 148 -1.09 1.93 -6.70
CA LEU A 148 -0.21 0.87 -6.21
C LEU A 148 -1.00 -0.10 -5.33
N THR A 149 -0.88 -1.39 -5.59
CA THR A 149 -1.57 -2.41 -4.78
C THR A 149 -0.81 -3.74 -4.78
N ALA A 150 -0.99 -4.52 -3.73
CA ALA A 150 -0.59 -5.93 -3.72
C ALA A 150 -1.69 -6.82 -4.32
N THR A 151 -2.94 -6.43 -4.12
CA THR A 151 -4.14 -7.18 -4.51
C THR A 151 -5.03 -6.30 -5.37
N PRO A 152 -5.15 -6.54 -6.69
CA PRO A 152 -5.89 -5.66 -7.60
C PRO A 152 -7.42 -5.80 -7.49
N CYS A 153 -7.90 -6.84 -6.78
CA CYS A 153 -9.32 -7.11 -6.62
C CYS A 153 -9.75 -6.92 -5.18
N ARG A 154 -10.95 -6.38 -4.98
CA ARG A 154 -11.63 -6.45 -3.69
C ARG A 154 -12.19 -7.83 -3.44
N LEU A 155 -12.39 -8.17 -2.16
CA LEU A 155 -13.15 -9.37 -1.75
C LEU A 155 -14.60 -9.38 -2.30
N SER A 156 -15.13 -8.20 -2.66
CA SER A 156 -16.43 -8.02 -3.32
C SER A 156 -16.41 -8.34 -4.81
N GLY A 157 -15.25 -8.56 -5.43
CA GLY A 157 -15.11 -8.85 -6.86
C GLY A 157 -15.33 -7.65 -7.79
N GLU A 158 -15.44 -6.44 -7.27
CA GLU A 158 -15.59 -5.22 -8.09
C GLU A 158 -14.34 -4.97 -8.94
N PRO A 159 -14.50 -4.70 -10.26
CA PRO A 159 -13.36 -4.47 -11.14
C PRO A 159 -12.69 -3.12 -10.85
N PHE A 160 -11.38 -3.06 -11.04
CA PHE A 160 -10.60 -1.81 -10.95
C PHE A 160 -10.85 -0.85 -12.14
N THR A 161 -11.49 -1.32 -13.19
CA THR A 161 -11.69 -0.63 -14.48
C THR A 161 -12.55 0.63 -14.40
N ASP A 162 -13.22 0.87 -13.29
CA ASP A 162 -14.00 2.10 -13.08
C ASP A 162 -13.12 3.35 -12.98
N LEU A 163 -11.87 3.22 -12.48
CA LEU A 163 -10.96 4.32 -12.24
C LEU A 163 -9.60 4.15 -12.92
N PHE A 164 -9.19 2.91 -13.17
CA PHE A 164 -7.91 2.60 -13.79
C PHE A 164 -8.11 1.94 -15.16
N GLU A 165 -7.49 2.51 -16.19
CA GLU A 165 -7.58 2.05 -17.57
C GLU A 165 -6.72 0.81 -17.82
N VAL A 166 -5.58 0.72 -17.11
CA VAL A 166 -4.56 -0.32 -17.33
C VAL A 166 -4.14 -0.92 -16.00
N LEU A 167 -4.00 -2.26 -15.96
CA LEU A 167 -3.32 -2.98 -14.89
C LEU A 167 -1.96 -3.48 -15.38
N LEU A 168 -0.89 -3.02 -14.75
CA LEU A 168 0.45 -3.56 -14.91
C LEU A 168 0.73 -4.53 -13.77
N GLN A 169 0.99 -5.77 -14.11
CA GLN A 169 1.36 -6.80 -13.14
C GLN A 169 2.87 -6.97 -13.13
N ALA A 170 3.46 -7.01 -11.93
CA ALA A 170 4.84 -7.43 -11.71
C ALA A 170 4.97 -8.95 -11.89
N TRP A 171 6.14 -9.48 -11.63
CA TRP A 171 6.37 -10.93 -11.60
C TRP A 171 5.44 -11.62 -10.60
N SER A 172 5.19 -12.91 -10.78
CA SER A 172 4.48 -13.73 -9.81
C SER A 172 5.26 -13.81 -8.49
N MET A 173 4.57 -14.12 -7.39
CA MET A 173 5.20 -14.31 -6.09
C MET A 173 6.24 -15.44 -6.15
N GLU A 174 5.91 -16.54 -6.82
CA GLU A 174 6.81 -17.68 -7.08
C GLU A 174 8.13 -17.22 -7.71
N ARG A 175 8.06 -16.44 -8.81
CA ARG A 175 9.26 -15.91 -9.45
C ARG A 175 10.06 -14.98 -8.55
N PHE A 176 9.42 -14.17 -7.71
CA PHE A 176 10.14 -13.34 -6.75
C PHE A 176 10.88 -14.18 -5.69
N ILE A 177 10.35 -15.33 -5.31
CA ILE A 177 11.00 -16.28 -4.40
C ILE A 177 12.17 -16.96 -5.11
N ASP A 178 11.96 -17.51 -6.30
CA ASP A 178 13.00 -18.19 -7.11
C ASP A 178 14.20 -17.28 -7.40
N GLU A 179 13.95 -16.01 -7.64
CA GLU A 179 14.99 -14.97 -7.86
C GLU A 179 15.59 -14.44 -6.54
N GLY A 180 15.17 -14.95 -5.38
CA GLY A 180 15.70 -14.60 -4.05
C GLY A 180 15.31 -13.19 -3.55
N TRP A 181 14.30 -12.54 -4.15
CA TRP A 181 13.82 -11.24 -3.72
C TRP A 181 12.81 -11.31 -2.58
N LEU A 182 12.08 -12.40 -2.46
CA LEU A 182 11.19 -12.72 -1.35
C LEU A 182 11.66 -14.02 -0.69
N ALA A 183 11.46 -14.11 0.62
CA ALA A 183 11.69 -15.34 1.36
C ALA A 183 10.66 -16.39 0.95
N ASP A 184 11.09 -17.64 0.96
CA ASP A 184 10.17 -18.77 0.86
C ASP A 184 9.23 -18.80 2.08
N PHE A 185 8.06 -19.38 1.91
CA PHE A 185 7.07 -19.47 2.97
C PHE A 185 6.36 -20.82 2.95
N GLU A 186 6.07 -21.31 4.13
CA GLU A 186 5.20 -22.46 4.32
C GLU A 186 3.77 -22.00 4.62
N TYR A 187 2.82 -22.45 3.80
CA TYR A 187 1.42 -22.13 4.00
C TYR A 187 0.81 -23.08 5.01
N ILE A 188 0.67 -22.64 6.25
CA ILE A 188 -0.01 -23.39 7.30
C ILE A 188 -1.49 -22.95 7.30
N SER A 189 -2.35 -23.81 6.78
CA SER A 189 -3.80 -23.61 6.83
C SER A 189 -4.38 -24.23 8.09
N ALA A 190 -5.28 -23.54 8.76
CA ALA A 190 -6.07 -24.14 9.82
C ALA A 190 -7.01 -25.21 9.25
N ASP A 191 -7.17 -26.33 9.98
CA ASP A 191 -8.14 -27.37 9.60
C ASP A 191 -9.53 -26.72 9.34
N PRO A 192 -10.11 -26.92 8.13
CA PRO A 192 -11.42 -26.37 7.79
C PRO A 192 -12.54 -26.72 8.81
N ASN A 193 -12.39 -27.84 9.50
CA ASN A 193 -13.30 -28.30 10.53
C ASN A 193 -13.02 -27.75 11.92
N SER A 194 -11.94 -26.99 12.11
CA SER A 194 -11.60 -26.41 13.40
C SER A 194 -12.69 -25.43 13.87
N LYS A 195 -12.90 -25.40 15.20
CA LYS A 195 -13.83 -24.43 15.82
C LYS A 195 -13.48 -22.98 15.46
N ALA A 196 -12.19 -22.66 15.25
CA ALA A 196 -11.72 -21.34 14.86
C ALA A 196 -12.19 -20.94 13.46
N VAL A 197 -12.07 -21.83 12.46
CA VAL A 197 -12.52 -21.58 11.09
C VAL A 197 -14.04 -21.42 11.04
N ARG A 198 -14.80 -22.26 11.79
CA ARG A 198 -16.25 -22.12 11.89
C ARG A 198 -16.67 -20.78 12.50
N ARG A 199 -15.93 -20.26 13.47
CA ARG A 199 -16.18 -18.93 14.07
C ARG A 199 -15.91 -17.79 13.10
N VAL A 200 -14.82 -17.86 12.32
CA VAL A 200 -14.56 -16.88 11.25
C VAL A 200 -15.70 -16.86 10.24
N GLY A 201 -16.27 -18.02 9.93
CA GLY A 201 -17.46 -18.13 9.06
C GLY A 201 -18.72 -17.44 9.61
N LEU A 202 -18.77 -17.10 10.90
CA LEU A 202 -19.86 -16.35 11.51
C LEU A 202 -19.73 -14.83 11.39
N LEU A 203 -18.55 -14.34 10.95
CA LEU A 203 -18.33 -12.92 10.71
C LEU A 203 -19.15 -12.46 9.50
N SER A 204 -20.05 -11.51 9.72
CA SER A 204 -20.98 -11.03 8.68
C SER A 204 -20.83 -9.54 8.40
N LYS A 205 -20.36 -8.77 9.38
CA LYS A 205 -20.28 -7.31 9.26
C LYS A 205 -18.97 -6.86 8.63
N ARG A 206 -19.09 -6.14 7.52
CA ARG A 206 -17.95 -5.56 6.83
C ARG A 206 -17.92 -4.06 7.02
N GLY A 207 -16.71 -3.49 7.08
CA GLY A 207 -16.46 -2.05 7.06
C GLY A 207 -16.69 -1.45 5.67
N ALA A 208 -16.62 -0.14 5.56
CA ALA A 208 -16.70 0.57 4.28
C ALA A 208 -15.54 0.23 3.33
N ASP A 209 -14.45 -0.32 3.85
CA ASP A 209 -13.26 -0.81 3.16
C ASP A 209 -13.40 -2.25 2.63
N GLY A 210 -14.49 -2.94 2.99
CA GLY A 210 -14.76 -4.34 2.62
C GLY A 210 -14.19 -5.36 3.60
N ASP A 211 -13.36 -4.95 4.55
CA ASP A 211 -12.79 -5.82 5.58
C ASP A 211 -13.80 -6.11 6.71
N TYR A 212 -13.56 -7.16 7.48
CA TYR A 212 -14.39 -7.45 8.65
C TYR A 212 -14.26 -6.36 9.73
N GLN A 213 -15.36 -6.01 10.37
CA GLN A 213 -15.34 -5.00 11.44
C GLN A 213 -14.53 -5.50 12.65
N LEU A 214 -13.55 -4.69 13.09
CA LEU A 214 -12.67 -4.99 14.21
C LEU A 214 -13.43 -5.33 15.51
N LYS A 215 -14.57 -4.67 15.76
CA LYS A 215 -15.41 -4.95 16.93
C LYS A 215 -16.05 -6.33 16.88
N GLU A 216 -16.50 -6.78 15.70
CA GLU A 216 -17.06 -8.12 15.54
C GLU A 216 -15.95 -9.17 15.62
N MET A 217 -14.79 -8.90 14.98
CA MET A 217 -13.61 -9.77 15.08
C MET A 217 -13.16 -9.96 16.53
N ALA A 218 -13.04 -8.89 17.30
CA ALA A 218 -12.68 -8.96 18.72
C ALA A 218 -13.68 -9.84 19.50
N THR A 219 -14.98 -9.66 19.30
CA THR A 219 -16.02 -10.45 19.97
C THR A 219 -15.95 -11.94 19.62
N VAL A 220 -15.62 -12.27 18.38
CA VAL A 220 -15.55 -13.66 17.92
C VAL A 220 -14.21 -14.32 18.30
N MET A 221 -13.12 -13.54 18.36
CA MET A 221 -11.76 -14.02 18.61
C MET A 221 -11.37 -14.00 20.11
N ASP A 222 -11.96 -13.12 20.92
CA ASP A 222 -11.69 -12.99 22.37
C ASP A 222 -12.24 -14.15 23.23
N CYS A 223 -12.41 -15.33 22.65
CA CYS A 223 -12.74 -16.51 23.41
C CYS A 223 -11.48 -17.08 24.07
N PRO A 224 -11.47 -17.36 25.40
CA PRO A 224 -10.28 -17.71 26.21
C PRO A 224 -9.44 -18.88 25.69
N GLU A 225 -9.99 -19.72 24.82
CA GLU A 225 -9.28 -20.89 24.25
C GLU A 225 -8.36 -20.53 23.07
N SER A 226 -8.55 -19.38 22.39
CA SER A 226 -7.71 -18.97 21.26
C SER A 226 -6.42 -18.30 21.70
N SER A 227 -6.44 -17.60 22.84
CA SER A 227 -5.26 -16.89 23.37
C SER A 227 -4.17 -17.83 23.90
N ARG A 228 -4.53 -19.02 24.38
CA ARG A 228 -3.54 -20.00 24.95
C ARG A 228 -2.75 -20.71 23.84
N ARG A 229 -3.36 -21.03 22.68
CA ARG A 229 -2.68 -21.73 21.58
C ARG A 229 -1.74 -20.86 20.76
N CYS A 230 -2.02 -19.57 20.62
CA CYS A 230 -1.09 -18.65 19.96
C CYS A 230 0.19 -18.41 20.79
N GLN A 231 0.12 -18.51 22.10
CA GLN A 231 1.30 -18.40 22.98
C GLN A 231 2.15 -19.68 22.96
N GLU A 232 1.56 -20.85 22.74
CA GLU A 232 2.29 -22.12 22.67
C GLU A 232 2.98 -22.33 21.31
N ALA A 233 2.39 -21.87 20.20
CA ALA A 233 2.99 -21.96 18.88
C ALA A 233 4.21 -21.04 18.67
N GLY A 234 4.39 -20.03 19.53
CA GLY A 234 5.52 -19.10 19.48
C GLY A 234 6.75 -19.52 20.30
N ARG A 235 6.69 -20.62 21.06
CA ARG A 235 7.84 -21.13 21.81
C ARG A 235 8.60 -22.12 20.94
N ARG A 236 9.77 -21.72 20.43
CA ARG A 236 10.77 -22.67 19.91
C ARG A 236 11.14 -23.63 21.03
N PRO A 237 11.31 -24.94 20.79
CA PRO A 237 11.87 -25.85 21.78
C PRO A 237 13.28 -25.34 22.13
N GLU A 238 13.51 -25.10 23.44
CA GLU A 238 14.85 -24.86 23.95
C GLU A 238 15.69 -26.10 23.69
N GLU A 239 16.80 -25.95 22.96
CA GLU A 239 17.82 -26.97 22.87
C GLU A 239 18.38 -27.23 24.28
N GLY A 240 18.11 -28.40 24.79
CA GLY A 240 18.65 -28.87 26.08
C GLY A 240 20.18 -28.96 26.02
N PRO A 241 20.88 -28.69 27.13
CA PRO A 241 22.32 -28.73 27.20
C PRO A 241 22.84 -30.15 26.98
N GLY A 242 23.73 -30.28 25.99
CA GLY A 242 24.46 -31.51 25.74
C GLY A 242 25.23 -31.96 26.99
N GLY A 243 24.88 -33.15 27.49
CA GLY A 243 25.68 -33.86 28.48
C GLY A 243 26.87 -34.50 27.81
N THR A 244 28.03 -34.13 28.27
CA THR A 244 29.30 -34.84 28.07
C THR A 244 29.27 -36.15 28.86
N GLU A 245 29.50 -37.27 28.22
CA GLU A 245 30.38 -38.37 28.65
C GLU A 245 30.88 -39.16 27.44
#